data_38786080fa861b304ff96d0d434382dc
#
_entry.id   38786080fa861b304ff96d0d434382dc
#
_cell.length_a   1.000
_cell.length_b   1.000
_cell.length_c   1.000
_cell.angle_alpha   90.00
_cell.angle_beta   90.00
_cell.angle_gamma   90.00
#
_symmetry.space_group_name_H-M   'P 1'
#
loop_
_entity.id
_entity.type
_entity.pdbx_description
1 polymer ?
#
loop_
_entity_poly.entity_id
_entity_poly.type
_entity_poly.pdbx_seq_one_letter_code
_entity_poly.pdbx_strand_id
1 'polypeptide(L)'
;MSERAPLRERKQQRAREQIVEAAFALFAERGFAAVTVADIAERAEVGRTTFFRYFGDKQEVAFSDEQAIVESLTERHRALPPVHDLAGALTQIRAVVLDLCREVTADEEHFRAHMALLAENAELRDRAARKFARLAEVFRDTLLDRGTPPVVAALAPRLGVACYQAGQDLAAGDPAALPGAVDSAFAHLIENIRPDIA
;
A
#
# COMPACT_ATOMS: atom_id res chain seq x y z
N MET A 1 10.52 -15.87 -23.04
CA MET A 1 9.72 -15.34 -24.17
C MET A 1 8.58 -14.54 -23.55
N SER A 2 8.71 -13.20 -23.56
CA SER A 2 7.70 -12.31 -22.96
C SER A 2 6.50 -12.21 -23.90
N GLU A 3 5.40 -12.83 -23.52
CA GLU A 3 4.13 -12.74 -24.24
C GLU A 3 3.62 -11.30 -24.15
N ARG A 4 3.63 -10.59 -25.27
CA ARG A 4 3.12 -9.21 -25.34
C ARG A 4 1.64 -9.22 -25.04
N ALA A 5 1.23 -8.59 -23.94
CA ALA A 5 -0.17 -8.39 -23.60
C ALA A 5 -1.01 -7.94 -24.81
N PRO A 6 -2.26 -8.43 -24.96
CA PRO A 6 -3.15 -8.08 -26.05
C PRO A 6 -3.29 -6.57 -26.23
N LEU A 7 -3.43 -6.09 -27.45
CA LEU A 7 -3.53 -4.64 -27.76
C LEU A 7 -4.61 -3.92 -26.94
N ARG A 8 -5.68 -4.63 -26.59
CA ARG A 8 -6.77 -4.12 -25.76
C ARG A 8 -6.31 -3.83 -24.33
N GLU A 9 -5.57 -4.75 -23.72
CA GLU A 9 -5.03 -4.60 -22.36
C GLU A 9 -4.04 -3.44 -22.28
N ARG A 10 -3.16 -3.31 -23.26
CA ARG A 10 -2.21 -2.18 -23.34
C ARG A 10 -2.92 -0.84 -23.46
N LYS A 11 -4.02 -0.76 -24.25
CA LYS A 11 -4.82 0.47 -24.34
C LYS A 11 -5.55 0.77 -23.03
N GLN A 12 -6.02 -0.24 -22.32
CA GLN A 12 -6.67 -0.09 -21.02
C GLN A 12 -5.66 0.41 -19.98
N GLN A 13 -4.50 -0.20 -19.92
CA GLN A 13 -3.44 0.21 -19.00
C GLN A 13 -2.99 1.65 -19.27
N ARG A 14 -2.76 2.04 -20.53
CA ARG A 14 -2.44 3.42 -20.88
C ARG A 14 -3.49 4.43 -20.44
N ALA A 15 -4.77 4.13 -20.69
CA ALA A 15 -5.84 5.03 -20.27
C ALA A 15 -5.89 5.19 -18.72
N ARG A 16 -5.61 4.10 -17.98
CA ARG A 16 -5.53 4.14 -16.53
C ARG A 16 -4.37 5.00 -16.04
N GLU A 17 -3.17 4.83 -16.63
CA GLU A 17 -1.98 5.62 -16.33
C GLU A 17 -2.20 7.11 -16.62
N GLN A 18 -2.78 7.46 -17.77
CA GLN A 18 -3.13 8.84 -18.13
C GLN A 18 -4.09 9.49 -17.13
N ILE A 19 -5.08 8.75 -16.62
CA ILE A 19 -5.99 9.24 -15.59
C ILE A 19 -5.23 9.54 -14.28
N VAL A 20 -4.35 8.66 -13.85
CA VAL A 20 -3.55 8.82 -12.63
C VAL A 20 -2.62 10.02 -12.75
N GLU A 21 -1.86 10.13 -13.83
CA GLU A 21 -0.95 11.25 -14.10
C GLU A 21 -1.70 12.59 -14.11
N ALA A 22 -2.81 12.67 -14.85
CA ALA A 22 -3.66 13.86 -14.91
C ALA A 22 -4.21 14.26 -13.54
N ALA A 23 -4.62 13.29 -12.73
CA ALA A 23 -5.17 13.54 -11.40
C ALA A 23 -4.10 14.10 -10.45
N PHE A 24 -2.91 13.48 -10.37
CA PHE A 24 -1.83 13.95 -9.50
C PHE A 24 -1.35 15.34 -9.93
N ALA A 25 -1.23 15.62 -11.23
CA ALA A 25 -0.90 16.95 -11.73
C ALA A 25 -1.94 17.99 -11.27
N LEU A 26 -3.25 17.70 -11.41
CA LEU A 26 -4.32 18.59 -10.97
C LEU A 26 -4.37 18.75 -9.45
N PHE A 27 -4.12 17.69 -8.68
CA PHE A 27 -4.06 17.77 -7.21
C PHE A 27 -2.92 18.69 -6.75
N ALA A 28 -1.77 18.60 -7.41
CA ALA A 28 -0.64 19.50 -7.13
C ALA A 28 -0.92 20.97 -7.53
N GLU A 29 -1.60 21.19 -8.68
CA GLU A 29 -1.92 22.53 -9.20
C GLU A 29 -3.00 23.25 -8.39
N ARG A 30 -4.05 22.53 -7.96
CA ARG A 30 -5.31 23.14 -7.46
C ARG A 30 -5.73 22.67 -6.08
N GLY A 31 -5.01 21.70 -5.50
CA GLY A 31 -5.41 20.99 -4.29
C GLY A 31 -6.49 19.92 -4.53
N PHE A 32 -6.45 18.87 -3.73
CA PHE A 32 -7.36 17.72 -3.89
C PHE A 32 -8.86 18.12 -3.85
N ALA A 33 -9.26 19.00 -2.94
CA ALA A 33 -10.65 19.36 -2.73
C ALA A 33 -11.27 20.06 -3.96
N ALA A 34 -10.51 20.91 -4.66
CA ALA A 34 -10.99 21.69 -5.79
C ALA A 34 -11.12 20.89 -7.09
N VAL A 35 -10.46 19.74 -7.20
CA VAL A 35 -10.44 18.93 -8.42
C VAL A 35 -11.66 18.02 -8.50
N THR A 36 -12.31 17.97 -9.66
CA THR A 36 -13.46 17.10 -9.96
C THR A 36 -13.06 15.95 -10.89
N VAL A 37 -13.90 14.91 -10.94
CA VAL A 37 -13.74 13.82 -11.93
C VAL A 37 -13.83 14.35 -13.37
N ALA A 38 -14.59 15.43 -13.61
CA ALA A 38 -14.68 16.03 -14.94
C ALA A 38 -13.34 16.68 -15.35
N ASP A 39 -12.69 17.41 -14.43
CA ASP A 39 -11.37 17.99 -14.68
C ASP A 39 -10.31 16.92 -15.01
N ILE A 40 -10.32 15.82 -14.23
CA ILE A 40 -9.39 14.71 -14.45
C ILE A 40 -9.63 14.06 -15.81
N ALA A 41 -10.89 13.76 -16.15
CA ALA A 41 -11.22 13.11 -17.41
C ALA A 41 -10.85 14.00 -18.62
N GLU A 42 -11.10 15.32 -18.53
CA GLU A 42 -10.71 16.29 -19.55
C GLU A 42 -9.19 16.36 -19.73
N ARG A 43 -8.44 16.49 -18.63
CA ARG A 43 -6.97 16.55 -18.65
C ARG A 43 -6.33 15.26 -19.18
N ALA A 44 -6.94 14.10 -18.88
CA ALA A 44 -6.51 12.79 -19.35
C ALA A 44 -6.97 12.46 -20.77
N GLU A 45 -7.68 13.38 -21.43
CA GLU A 45 -8.27 13.20 -22.77
C GLU A 45 -9.16 11.93 -22.86
N VAL A 46 -9.88 11.60 -21.79
CA VAL A 46 -10.80 10.45 -21.75
C VAL A 46 -12.25 10.89 -21.48
N GLY A 47 -13.20 10.10 -21.93
CA GLY A 47 -14.61 10.32 -21.56
C GLY A 47 -14.86 9.99 -20.08
N ARG A 48 -15.81 10.69 -19.42
CA ARG A 48 -16.23 10.41 -18.01
C ARG A 48 -16.62 8.94 -17.82
N THR A 49 -17.28 8.32 -18.79
CA THR A 49 -17.59 6.87 -18.75
C THR A 49 -16.32 6.01 -18.70
N THR A 50 -15.27 6.44 -19.39
CA THR A 50 -13.97 5.77 -19.35
C THR A 50 -13.32 5.91 -17.99
N PHE A 51 -13.39 7.09 -17.37
CA PHE A 51 -12.93 7.28 -15.99
C PHE A 51 -13.65 6.32 -15.04
N PHE A 52 -15.00 6.32 -15.02
CA PHE A 52 -15.78 5.48 -14.12
C PHE A 52 -15.67 3.96 -14.40
N ARG A 53 -15.14 3.57 -15.53
CA ARG A 53 -14.78 2.16 -15.79
C ARG A 53 -13.55 1.71 -15.01
N TYR A 54 -12.64 2.63 -14.66
CA TYR A 54 -11.39 2.33 -13.97
C TYR A 54 -11.41 2.73 -12.48
N PHE A 55 -12.13 3.81 -12.16
CA PHE A 55 -12.16 4.40 -10.83
C PHE A 55 -13.58 4.80 -10.46
N GLY A 56 -14.04 4.45 -9.27
CA GLY A 56 -15.37 4.84 -8.78
C GLY A 56 -15.46 6.31 -8.40
N ASP A 57 -14.35 6.89 -7.93
CA ASP A 57 -14.25 8.28 -7.52
C ASP A 57 -12.80 8.82 -7.65
N LYS A 58 -12.61 10.13 -7.38
CA LYS A 58 -11.27 10.74 -7.41
C LYS A 58 -10.35 10.25 -6.28
N GLN A 59 -10.93 9.75 -5.16
CA GLN A 59 -10.15 9.19 -4.08
C GLN A 59 -9.51 7.86 -4.51
N GLU A 60 -10.21 7.05 -5.31
CA GLU A 60 -9.63 5.80 -5.84
C GLU A 60 -8.42 6.05 -6.73
N VAL A 61 -8.38 7.18 -7.43
CA VAL A 61 -7.21 7.51 -8.25
C VAL A 61 -5.96 7.73 -7.39
N ALA A 62 -6.10 8.36 -6.22
CA ALA A 62 -5.00 8.55 -5.28
C ALA A 62 -4.43 7.22 -4.74
N PHE A 63 -5.19 6.13 -4.86
CA PHE A 63 -4.83 4.78 -4.44
C PHE A 63 -4.83 3.79 -5.60
N SER A 64 -4.45 4.25 -6.77
CA SER A 64 -4.57 3.51 -8.04
C SER A 64 -3.92 2.13 -8.05
N ASP A 65 -2.81 1.96 -7.37
CA ASP A 65 -2.02 0.72 -7.41
C ASP A 65 -2.33 -0.25 -6.27
N GLU A 66 -3.27 0.15 -5.39
CA GLU A 66 -3.58 -0.56 -4.15
C GLU A 66 -3.95 -2.03 -4.37
N GLN A 67 -4.84 -2.30 -5.32
CA GLN A 67 -5.32 -3.68 -5.51
C GLN A 67 -4.17 -4.59 -5.96
N ALA A 68 -3.33 -4.13 -6.87
CA ALA A 68 -2.15 -4.86 -7.31
C ALA A 68 -1.16 -5.07 -6.16
N ILE A 69 -0.96 -4.05 -5.32
CA ILE A 69 -0.12 -4.14 -4.12
C ILE A 69 -0.68 -5.17 -3.15
N VAL A 70 -1.96 -5.12 -2.81
CA VAL A 70 -2.60 -6.07 -1.87
C VAL A 70 -2.51 -7.50 -2.39
N GLU A 71 -2.77 -7.72 -3.68
CA GLU A 71 -2.66 -9.04 -4.31
C GLU A 71 -1.22 -9.57 -4.24
N SER A 72 -0.25 -8.75 -4.63
CA SER A 72 1.18 -9.09 -4.58
C SER A 72 1.65 -9.42 -3.16
N LEU A 73 1.31 -8.58 -2.17
CA LEU A 73 1.65 -8.83 -0.76
C LEU A 73 1.01 -10.11 -0.24
N THR A 74 -0.25 -10.35 -0.61
CA THR A 74 -0.99 -11.55 -0.17
C THR A 74 -0.37 -12.82 -0.76
N GLU A 75 -0.01 -12.80 -2.04
CA GLU A 75 0.66 -13.94 -2.70
C GLU A 75 2.02 -14.24 -2.07
N ARG A 76 2.84 -13.20 -1.87
CA ARG A 76 4.16 -13.35 -1.20
C ARG A 76 4.01 -13.91 0.21
N HIS A 77 3.07 -13.36 0.98
CA HIS A 77 2.83 -13.84 2.34
C HIS A 77 2.29 -15.27 2.37
N ARG A 78 1.41 -15.65 1.42
CA ARG A 78 0.88 -17.01 1.30
C ARG A 78 1.94 -18.05 0.95
N ALA A 79 2.97 -17.66 0.20
CA ALA A 79 4.07 -18.54 -0.20
C ALA A 79 5.07 -18.83 0.93
N LEU A 80 4.98 -18.14 2.07
CA LEU A 80 5.90 -18.33 3.20
C LEU A 80 5.53 -19.59 4.00
N PRO A 81 6.51 -20.22 4.70
CA PRO A 81 6.25 -21.41 5.50
C PRO A 81 5.36 -21.11 6.70
N PRO A 82 4.68 -22.13 7.29
CA PRO A 82 3.92 -21.97 8.52
C PRO A 82 4.76 -21.40 9.66
N VAL A 83 4.13 -20.58 10.53
CA VAL A 83 4.74 -20.04 11.75
C VAL A 83 3.81 -20.27 12.93
N HIS A 84 4.39 -20.43 14.13
CA HIS A 84 3.61 -20.76 15.32
C HIS A 84 3.75 -19.76 16.47
N ASP A 85 4.69 -18.82 16.37
CA ASP A 85 4.93 -17.79 17.38
C ASP A 85 4.87 -16.37 16.78
N LEU A 86 4.74 -15.39 17.67
CA LEU A 86 4.54 -13.99 17.27
C LEU A 86 5.80 -13.40 16.60
N ALA A 87 6.99 -13.74 17.09
CA ALA A 87 8.24 -13.23 16.56
C ALA A 87 8.49 -13.73 15.13
N GLY A 88 8.22 -15.01 14.86
CA GLY A 88 8.29 -15.60 13.52
C GLY A 88 7.28 -14.99 12.56
N ALA A 89 6.02 -14.79 13.00
CA ALA A 89 4.99 -14.15 12.19
C ALA A 89 5.36 -12.70 11.84
N LEU A 90 5.84 -11.93 12.80
CA LEU A 90 6.31 -10.55 12.57
C LEU A 90 7.54 -10.51 11.66
N THR A 91 8.45 -11.47 11.77
CA THR A 91 9.63 -11.57 10.88
C THR A 91 9.19 -11.79 9.42
N GLN A 92 8.18 -12.64 9.18
CA GLN A 92 7.62 -12.85 7.84
C GLN A 92 6.93 -11.60 7.30
N ILE A 93 6.08 -10.95 8.11
CA ILE A 93 5.38 -9.73 7.74
C ILE A 93 6.39 -8.61 7.45
N ARG A 94 7.44 -8.46 8.28
CA ARG A 94 8.53 -7.50 8.06
C ARG A 94 9.15 -7.67 6.66
N ALA A 95 9.50 -8.88 6.27
CA ALA A 95 10.11 -9.13 4.96
C ALA A 95 9.20 -8.65 3.82
N VAL A 96 7.90 -9.02 3.87
CA VAL A 96 6.92 -8.63 2.85
C VAL A 96 6.70 -7.11 2.83
N VAL A 97 6.64 -6.47 4.01
CA VAL A 97 6.45 -5.01 4.11
C VAL A 97 7.68 -4.23 3.64
N LEU A 98 8.89 -4.73 3.89
CA LEU A 98 10.10 -4.08 3.39
C LEU A 98 10.23 -4.14 1.87
N ASP A 99 9.78 -5.23 1.25
CA ASP A 99 9.69 -5.29 -0.21
C ASP A 99 8.69 -4.29 -0.75
N LEU A 100 7.51 -4.15 -0.10
CA LEU A 100 6.55 -3.10 -0.42
C LEU A 100 7.18 -1.71 -0.32
N CYS A 101 7.89 -1.41 0.78
CA CYS A 101 8.53 -0.10 0.95
C CYS A 101 9.45 0.21 -0.24
N ARG A 102 10.26 -0.75 -0.70
CA ARG A 102 11.13 -0.55 -1.87
C ARG A 102 10.35 -0.31 -3.16
N GLU A 103 9.24 -1.02 -3.35
CA GLU A 103 8.38 -0.86 -4.53
C GLU A 103 7.71 0.51 -4.56
N VAL A 104 7.09 0.96 -3.47
CA VAL A 104 6.37 2.25 -3.43
C VAL A 104 7.33 3.45 -3.45
N THR A 105 8.57 3.28 -3.02
CA THR A 105 9.59 4.35 -3.06
C THR A 105 10.45 4.32 -4.33
N ALA A 106 10.24 3.38 -5.25
CA ALA A 106 10.97 3.31 -6.51
C ALA A 106 10.70 4.53 -7.41
N ASP A 107 9.49 5.08 -7.36
CA ASP A 107 9.14 6.38 -7.92
C ASP A 107 9.02 7.40 -6.77
N GLU A 108 10.14 8.07 -6.49
CA GLU A 108 10.24 9.02 -5.38
C GLU A 108 9.30 10.22 -5.53
N GLU A 109 9.09 10.71 -6.76
CA GLU A 109 8.23 11.86 -7.02
C GLU A 109 6.76 11.50 -6.74
N HIS A 110 6.31 10.38 -7.26
CA HIS A 110 4.97 9.86 -6.99
C HIS A 110 4.75 9.58 -5.51
N PHE A 111 5.72 8.98 -4.83
CA PHE A 111 5.65 8.72 -3.39
C PHE A 111 5.48 10.01 -2.59
N ARG A 112 6.31 11.04 -2.85
CA ARG A 112 6.21 12.34 -2.16
C ARG A 112 4.88 13.03 -2.42
N ALA A 113 4.39 13.01 -3.67
CA ALA A 113 3.09 13.56 -4.03
C ALA A 113 1.94 12.85 -3.29
N HIS A 114 1.98 11.52 -3.22
CA HIS A 114 1.00 10.73 -2.48
C HIS A 114 1.02 11.03 -0.98
N MET A 115 2.21 11.09 -0.36
CA MET A 115 2.34 11.41 1.06
C MET A 115 1.87 12.83 1.40
N ALA A 116 2.14 13.81 0.53
CA ALA A 116 1.62 15.17 0.68
C ALA A 116 0.09 15.21 0.62
N LEU A 117 -0.52 14.48 -0.32
CA LEU A 117 -1.98 14.35 -0.40
C LEU A 117 -2.58 13.76 0.87
N LEU A 118 -1.98 12.71 1.44
CA LEU A 118 -2.43 12.12 2.69
C LEU A 118 -2.28 13.09 3.87
N ALA A 119 -1.17 13.86 3.93
CA ALA A 119 -0.92 14.81 5.02
C ALA A 119 -1.99 15.92 5.05
N GLU A 120 -2.42 16.40 3.90
CA GLU A 120 -3.35 17.53 3.75
C GLU A 120 -4.83 17.12 3.82
N ASN A 121 -5.18 15.85 3.57
CA ASN A 121 -6.57 15.42 3.39
C ASN A 121 -6.98 14.31 4.37
N ALA A 122 -7.77 14.67 5.38
CA ALA A 122 -8.26 13.74 6.41
C ALA A 122 -9.05 12.56 5.81
N GLU A 123 -9.88 12.82 4.80
CA GLU A 123 -10.68 11.77 4.13
C GLU A 123 -9.82 10.71 3.43
N LEU A 124 -8.65 11.10 2.89
CA LEU A 124 -7.70 10.16 2.31
C LEU A 124 -6.97 9.35 3.39
N ARG A 125 -6.62 9.99 4.53
CA ARG A 125 -6.07 9.27 5.69
C ARG A 125 -7.04 8.22 6.23
N ASP A 126 -8.32 8.58 6.37
CA ASP A 126 -9.34 7.64 6.82
C ASP A 126 -9.52 6.46 5.85
N ARG A 127 -9.43 6.73 4.55
CA ARG A 127 -9.47 5.68 3.54
C ARG A 127 -8.24 4.78 3.63
N ALA A 128 -7.03 5.35 3.76
CA ALA A 128 -5.79 4.59 3.97
C ALA A 128 -5.87 3.71 5.23
N ALA A 129 -6.39 4.23 6.35
CA ALA A 129 -6.57 3.47 7.58
C ALA A 129 -7.50 2.26 7.40
N ARG A 130 -8.64 2.43 6.71
CA ARG A 130 -9.53 1.30 6.38
C ARG A 130 -8.87 0.23 5.52
N LYS A 131 -7.99 0.64 4.60
CA LYS A 131 -7.24 -0.27 3.74
C LYS A 131 -6.23 -1.09 4.53
N PHE A 132 -5.46 -0.45 5.41
CA PHE A 132 -4.54 -1.17 6.29
C PHE A 132 -5.28 -2.16 7.20
N ALA A 133 -6.45 -1.79 7.72
CA ALA A 133 -7.27 -2.70 8.50
C ALA A 133 -7.69 -3.94 7.68
N ARG A 134 -8.13 -3.73 6.43
CA ARG A 134 -8.49 -4.83 5.52
C ARG A 134 -7.29 -5.71 5.17
N LEU A 135 -6.13 -5.14 4.90
CA LEU A 135 -4.90 -5.89 4.64
C LEU A 135 -4.53 -6.76 5.85
N ALA A 136 -4.65 -6.21 7.07
CA ALA A 136 -4.42 -6.98 8.29
C ALA A 136 -5.38 -8.16 8.44
N GLU A 137 -6.65 -8.03 8.00
CA GLU A 137 -7.61 -9.15 7.97
C GLU A 137 -7.19 -10.23 6.96
N VAL A 138 -6.78 -9.85 5.76
CA VAL A 138 -6.30 -10.80 4.74
C VAL A 138 -5.07 -11.56 5.24
N PHE A 139 -4.14 -10.88 5.89
CA PHE A 139 -2.94 -11.53 6.46
C PHE A 139 -3.29 -12.45 7.63
N ARG A 140 -4.25 -12.03 8.49
CA ARG A 140 -4.78 -12.90 9.56
C ARG A 140 -5.33 -14.19 8.98
N ASP A 141 -6.19 -14.11 7.98
CA ASP A 141 -6.83 -15.28 7.39
C ASP A 141 -5.79 -16.19 6.73
N THR A 142 -4.81 -15.62 6.03
CA THR A 142 -3.69 -16.38 5.46
C THR A 142 -2.85 -17.09 6.54
N LEU A 143 -2.63 -16.48 7.70
CA LEU A 143 -1.93 -17.11 8.82
C LEU A 143 -2.75 -18.25 9.41
N LEU A 144 -4.06 -18.06 9.59
CA LEU A 144 -4.97 -19.10 10.08
C LEU A 144 -5.01 -20.31 9.14
N ASP A 145 -5.11 -20.07 7.83
CA ASP A 145 -5.12 -21.14 6.81
C ASP A 145 -3.83 -21.99 6.85
N ARG A 146 -2.72 -21.40 7.30
CA ARG A 146 -1.43 -22.08 7.47
C ARG A 146 -1.22 -22.71 8.86
N GLY A 147 -2.26 -22.69 9.72
CA GLY A 147 -2.23 -23.30 11.04
C GLY A 147 -1.54 -22.47 12.13
N THR A 148 -1.33 -21.17 11.90
CA THR A 148 -0.83 -20.24 12.93
C THR A 148 -1.84 -20.14 14.09
N PRO A 149 -1.40 -20.15 15.37
CA PRO A 149 -2.31 -20.00 16.50
C PRO A 149 -3.18 -18.74 16.39
N PRO A 150 -4.49 -18.82 16.71
CA PRO A 150 -5.43 -17.72 16.48
C PRO A 150 -5.02 -16.39 17.12
N VAL A 151 -4.42 -16.41 18.30
CA VAL A 151 -3.93 -15.19 18.97
C VAL A 151 -2.77 -14.56 18.21
N VAL A 152 -1.84 -15.35 17.67
CA VAL A 152 -0.72 -14.86 16.85
C VAL A 152 -1.24 -14.29 15.54
N ALA A 153 -2.13 -15.02 14.86
CA ALA A 153 -2.75 -14.57 13.61
C ALA A 153 -3.55 -13.27 13.79
N ALA A 154 -4.17 -13.06 14.95
CA ALA A 154 -4.91 -11.83 15.26
C ALA A 154 -3.99 -10.63 15.56
N LEU A 155 -2.85 -10.86 16.21
CA LEU A 155 -1.94 -9.80 16.65
C LEU A 155 -0.93 -9.39 15.58
N ALA A 156 -0.23 -10.36 14.96
CA ALA A 156 0.92 -10.09 14.11
C ALA A 156 0.62 -9.13 12.94
N PRO A 157 -0.47 -9.26 12.16
CA PRO A 157 -0.76 -8.31 11.09
C PRO A 157 -1.06 -6.89 11.58
N ARG A 158 -1.75 -6.75 12.70
CA ARG A 158 -2.06 -5.44 13.30
C ARG A 158 -0.81 -4.72 13.81
N LEU A 159 0.08 -5.48 14.46
CA LEU A 159 1.40 -4.98 14.87
C LEU A 159 2.26 -4.64 13.65
N GLY A 160 2.18 -5.41 12.58
CA GLY A 160 2.84 -5.11 11.32
C GLY A 160 2.40 -3.78 10.71
N VAL A 161 1.08 -3.51 10.71
CA VAL A 161 0.54 -2.20 10.29
C VAL A 161 1.05 -1.08 11.19
N ALA A 162 1.07 -1.28 12.52
CA ALA A 162 1.59 -0.29 13.46
C ALA A 162 3.08 0.01 13.22
N CYS A 163 3.92 -1.01 12.95
CA CYS A 163 5.33 -0.82 12.60
C CYS A 163 5.50 -0.04 11.29
N TYR A 164 4.68 -0.33 10.28
CA TYR A 164 4.72 0.41 9.02
C TYR A 164 4.34 1.88 9.22
N GLN A 165 3.26 2.17 9.96
CA GLN A 165 2.83 3.53 10.26
C GLN A 165 3.87 4.30 11.08
N ALA A 166 4.45 3.68 12.12
CA ALA A 166 5.55 4.27 12.87
C ALA A 166 6.76 4.58 11.98
N GLY A 167 7.10 3.69 11.04
CA GLY A 167 8.14 3.92 10.05
C GLY A 167 7.82 5.09 9.12
N GLN A 168 6.56 5.25 8.68
CA GLN A 168 6.14 6.41 7.89
C GLN A 168 6.29 7.73 8.67
N ASP A 169 5.91 7.75 9.95
CA ASP A 169 6.05 8.93 10.82
C ASP A 169 7.54 9.30 10.99
N LEU A 170 8.40 8.31 11.23
CA LEU A 170 9.84 8.50 11.39
C LEU A 170 10.53 8.94 10.10
N ALA A 171 10.10 8.43 8.95
CA ALA A 171 10.63 8.80 7.64
C ALA A 171 10.20 10.22 7.21
N ALA A 172 9.13 10.77 7.80
CA ALA A 172 8.63 12.12 7.56
C ALA A 172 8.46 12.47 6.06
N GLY A 173 8.02 11.50 5.25
CA GLY A 173 7.82 11.65 3.81
C GLY A 173 9.08 11.48 2.94
N ASP A 174 10.23 11.17 3.54
CA ASP A 174 11.45 10.84 2.79
C ASP A 174 11.41 9.39 2.27
N PRO A 175 11.33 9.17 0.94
CA PRO A 175 11.32 7.84 0.36
C PRO A 175 12.59 7.04 0.65
N ALA A 176 13.75 7.69 0.74
CA ALA A 176 15.01 7.00 1.02
C ALA A 176 15.09 6.49 2.47
N ALA A 177 14.45 7.19 3.41
CA ALA A 177 14.44 6.82 4.81
C ALA A 177 13.40 5.74 5.15
N LEU A 178 12.31 5.63 4.38
CA LEU A 178 11.16 4.78 4.71
C LEU A 178 11.54 3.30 4.98
N PRO A 179 12.29 2.60 4.10
CA PRO A 179 12.61 1.19 4.34
C PRO A 179 13.39 0.98 5.64
N GLY A 180 14.36 1.85 5.95
CA GLY A 180 15.16 1.77 7.17
C GLY A 180 14.37 2.08 8.43
N ALA A 181 13.47 3.05 8.38
CA ALA A 181 12.60 3.42 9.50
C ALA A 181 11.60 2.32 9.84
N VAL A 182 10.98 1.73 8.82
CA VAL A 182 10.07 0.57 8.98
C VAL A 182 10.83 -0.64 9.54
N ASP A 183 12.01 -0.92 8.99
CA ASP A 183 12.87 -2.02 9.46
C ASP A 183 13.23 -1.88 10.93
N SER A 184 13.59 -0.68 11.36
CA SER A 184 13.92 -0.36 12.75
C SER A 184 12.72 -0.54 13.69
N ALA A 185 11.51 -0.14 13.26
CA ALA A 185 10.30 -0.34 14.05
C ALA A 185 10.00 -1.83 14.28
N PHE A 186 10.10 -2.65 13.24
CA PHE A 186 9.95 -4.10 13.37
C PHE A 186 11.04 -4.75 14.23
N ALA A 187 12.30 -4.35 14.03
CA ALA A 187 13.44 -4.88 14.80
C ALA A 187 13.21 -4.62 16.29
N HIS A 188 12.90 -3.38 16.66
CA HIS A 188 12.64 -2.99 18.04
C HIS A 188 11.50 -3.81 18.65
N LEU A 189 10.38 -3.99 17.94
CA LEU A 189 9.27 -4.78 18.43
C LEU A 189 9.66 -6.25 18.62
N ILE A 190 10.29 -6.88 17.62
CA ILE A 190 10.65 -8.30 17.65
C ILE A 190 11.67 -8.61 18.76
N GLU A 191 12.64 -7.73 19.00
CA GLU A 191 13.61 -7.87 20.08
C GLU A 191 12.96 -7.84 21.47
N ASN A 192 11.93 -6.99 21.65
CA ASN A 192 11.29 -6.82 22.95
C ASN A 192 10.18 -7.84 23.26
N ILE A 193 9.70 -8.62 22.25
CA ILE A 193 8.72 -9.69 22.47
C ILE A 193 9.35 -11.08 22.59
N ARG A 194 10.65 -11.23 22.30
CA ARG A 194 11.36 -12.48 22.59
C ARG A 194 11.50 -12.59 24.11
N PRO A 195 11.03 -13.70 24.73
CA PRO A 195 11.31 -13.89 26.13
C PRO A 195 12.83 -13.98 26.30
N ASP A 196 13.37 -13.23 27.28
CA ASP A 196 14.75 -13.42 27.71
C ASP A 196 14.92 -14.90 28.07
N ILE A 197 15.62 -15.66 27.24
CA ILE A 197 16.04 -16.99 27.56
C ILE A 197 17.27 -16.82 28.48
N ALA A 198 16.95 -16.63 29.77
CA ALA A 198 17.94 -16.71 30.85
C ALA A 198 18.22 -18.17 31.20
#